data_a748f7ec61724e49560f9e303efb6831
#
_entry.id   a748f7ec61724e49560f9e303efb6831
#
_cell.length_a   1.000
_cell.length_b   1.000
_cell.length_c   1.000
_cell.angle_alpha   90.00
_cell.angle_beta   90.00
_cell.angle_gamma   90.00
#
_symmetry.space_group_name_H-M   'P 1'
#
loop_
_entity.id
_entity.type
_entity.pdbx_description
1 polymer ?
#
loop_
_entity_poly.entity_id
_entity_poly.type
_entity_poly.pdbx_seq_one_letter_code
_entity_poly.pdbx_strand_id
1 'polypeptide(L)'
;MGSGRNSVYLAREGFDVEGIDISPEAVSKAQTLASGEKVNIKISVADLETGFRIPADQYDVIICFYYLHRPLVPEIKHGLRPGGIVVCETYNSDQAEWGRPKNPEHLLKPGELLNMFCEYRILRYREGIIEPRKAIASIIARKPGGEH
;
A
#
# COMPACT_ATOMS: atom_id res chain seq x y z
N MET A 1 -6.69 3.06 -2.33
CA MET A 1 -6.56 2.69 -3.76
C MET A 1 -6.58 3.90 -4.69
N GLY A 2 -7.30 4.93 -4.35
CA GLY A 2 -7.41 6.14 -5.15
C GLY A 2 -8.07 5.88 -6.50
N SER A 3 -7.50 6.43 -7.58
CA SER A 3 -8.08 6.28 -8.93
C SER A 3 -7.92 4.89 -9.53
N GLY A 4 -7.18 4.00 -8.87
CA GLY A 4 -6.95 2.65 -9.34
C GLY A 4 -5.82 2.47 -10.36
N ARG A 5 -5.02 3.49 -10.60
CA ARG A 5 -3.91 3.41 -11.59
C ARG A 5 -2.93 2.28 -11.31
N ASN A 6 -2.56 2.10 -10.04
CA ASN A 6 -1.65 1.01 -9.66
C ASN A 6 -2.31 -0.35 -9.84
N SER A 7 -3.59 -0.47 -9.48
CA SER A 7 -4.35 -1.71 -9.65
C SER A 7 -4.48 -2.09 -11.12
N VAL A 8 -4.78 -1.13 -11.98
CA VAL A 8 -4.89 -1.35 -13.43
C VAL A 8 -3.54 -1.75 -14.02
N TYR A 9 -2.47 -1.07 -13.60
CA TYR A 9 -1.12 -1.42 -14.05
C TYR A 9 -0.78 -2.89 -13.73
N LEU A 10 -1.04 -3.30 -12.48
CA LEU A 10 -0.77 -4.68 -12.06
C LEU A 10 -1.61 -5.69 -12.83
N ALA A 11 -2.89 -5.37 -13.07
CA ALA A 11 -3.77 -6.25 -13.84
C ALA A 11 -3.28 -6.41 -15.29
N ARG A 12 -2.76 -5.34 -15.88
CA ARG A 12 -2.16 -5.38 -17.24
C ARG A 12 -0.92 -6.26 -17.27
N GLU A 13 -0.18 -6.33 -16.16
CA GLU A 13 1.02 -7.17 -16.04
C GLU A 13 0.68 -8.62 -15.70
N GLY A 14 -0.59 -8.98 -15.66
CA GLY A 14 -1.04 -10.35 -15.46
C GLY A 14 -1.39 -10.73 -14.02
N PHE A 15 -1.39 -9.78 -13.10
CA PHE A 15 -1.80 -10.05 -11.71
C PHE A 15 -3.32 -10.12 -11.60
N ASP A 16 -3.78 -11.00 -10.73
CA ASP A 16 -5.19 -11.06 -10.31
C ASP A 16 -5.36 -10.06 -9.16
N VAL A 17 -5.99 -8.92 -9.43
CA VAL A 17 -5.96 -7.75 -8.54
C VAL A 17 -7.27 -7.57 -7.80
N GLU A 18 -7.16 -7.38 -6.48
CA GLU A 18 -8.24 -6.88 -5.64
C GLU A 18 -7.86 -5.49 -5.12
N GLY A 19 -8.79 -4.55 -5.23
CA GLY A 19 -8.63 -3.20 -4.70
C GLY A 19 -9.69 -2.88 -3.67
N ILE A 20 -9.33 -2.08 -2.68
CA ILE A 20 -10.24 -1.68 -1.61
C ILE A 20 -10.12 -0.19 -1.37
N ASP A 21 -11.26 0.48 -1.21
CA ASP A 21 -11.33 1.89 -0.83
C ASP A 21 -12.61 2.15 -0.06
N ILE A 22 -12.60 3.12 0.84
CA ILE A 22 -13.80 3.55 1.55
C ILE A 22 -14.72 4.38 0.67
N SER A 23 -14.18 5.03 -0.35
CA SER A 23 -14.90 5.94 -1.23
C SER A 23 -15.55 5.21 -2.39
N PRO A 24 -16.90 5.22 -2.50
CA PRO A 24 -17.58 4.68 -3.69
C PRO A 24 -17.16 5.39 -4.98
N GLU A 25 -16.82 6.68 -4.91
CA GLU A 25 -16.33 7.45 -6.06
C GLU A 25 -15.00 6.94 -6.56
N ALA A 26 -14.07 6.65 -5.64
CA ALA A 26 -12.77 6.09 -5.99
C ALA A 26 -12.92 4.71 -6.63
N VAL A 27 -13.81 3.88 -6.11
CA VAL A 27 -14.12 2.57 -6.68
C VAL A 27 -14.69 2.72 -8.09
N SER A 28 -15.63 3.64 -8.28
CA SER A 28 -16.22 3.91 -9.58
C SER A 28 -15.17 4.36 -10.60
N LYS A 29 -14.27 5.26 -10.21
CA LYS A 29 -13.18 5.74 -11.08
C LYS A 29 -12.24 4.60 -11.48
N ALA A 30 -11.90 3.74 -10.53
CA ALA A 30 -11.04 2.59 -10.78
C ALA A 30 -11.69 1.59 -11.76
N GLN A 31 -13.00 1.34 -11.60
CA GLN A 31 -13.74 0.47 -12.51
C GLN A 31 -13.79 1.05 -13.92
N THR A 32 -14.02 2.36 -14.04
CA THR A 32 -14.02 3.05 -15.33
C THR A 32 -12.66 2.95 -16.01
N LEU A 33 -11.58 3.18 -15.25
CA LEU A 33 -10.23 3.06 -15.77
C LEU A 33 -9.92 1.64 -16.22
N ALA A 34 -10.30 0.65 -15.44
CA ALA A 34 -10.11 -0.77 -15.78
C ALA A 34 -10.84 -1.14 -17.07
N SER A 35 -12.08 -0.68 -17.22
CA SER A 35 -12.87 -0.91 -18.43
C SER A 35 -12.21 -0.27 -19.66
N GLY A 36 -11.71 0.95 -19.52
CA GLY A 36 -11.01 1.66 -20.61
C GLY A 36 -9.73 0.95 -21.02
N GLU A 37 -9.02 0.32 -20.09
CA GLU A 37 -7.80 -0.42 -20.37
C GLU A 37 -8.05 -1.90 -20.67
N LYS A 38 -9.30 -2.33 -20.66
CA LYS A 38 -9.73 -3.71 -20.96
C LYS A 38 -9.12 -4.74 -20.00
N VAL A 39 -9.02 -4.40 -18.72
CA VAL A 39 -8.59 -5.32 -17.68
C VAL A 39 -9.68 -5.50 -16.64
N ASN A 40 -9.65 -6.64 -15.93
CA ASN A 40 -10.57 -6.92 -14.85
C ASN A 40 -9.88 -6.73 -13.51
N ILE A 41 -10.49 -5.92 -12.63
CA ILE A 41 -10.07 -5.78 -11.24
C ILE A 41 -11.30 -6.04 -10.37
N LYS A 42 -11.06 -6.74 -9.26
CA LYS A 42 -12.09 -6.95 -8.25
C LYS A 42 -11.96 -5.81 -7.25
N ILE A 43 -12.98 -4.98 -7.14
CA ILE A 43 -12.92 -3.78 -6.30
C ILE A 43 -14.07 -3.80 -5.31
N SER A 44 -13.76 -3.46 -4.05
CA SER A 44 -14.76 -3.41 -2.98
C SER A 44 -14.70 -2.08 -2.24
N VAL A 45 -15.85 -1.61 -1.79
CA VAL A 45 -15.94 -0.50 -0.84
C VAL A 45 -15.86 -1.09 0.57
N ALA A 46 -14.89 -0.68 1.35
CA ALA A 46 -14.75 -1.12 2.73
C ALA A 46 -13.99 -0.07 3.53
N ASP A 47 -14.30 0.02 4.82
CA ASP A 47 -13.59 0.88 5.76
C ASP A 47 -12.45 0.08 6.39
N LEU A 48 -11.22 0.45 6.05
CA LEU A 48 -10.03 -0.23 6.56
C LEU A 48 -9.76 0.07 8.05
N GLU A 49 -10.43 1.07 8.62
CA GLU A 49 -10.21 1.50 10.00
C GLU A 49 -11.19 0.88 10.99
N THR A 50 -12.20 0.15 10.53
CA THR A 50 -13.22 -0.46 11.39
C THR A 50 -13.15 -1.99 11.40
N GLY A 51 -12.04 -2.54 11.92
CA GLY A 51 -11.88 -3.97 12.11
C GLY A 51 -11.73 -4.76 10.81
N PHE A 52 -11.17 -4.14 9.77
CA PHE A 52 -10.92 -4.81 8.50
C PHE A 52 -9.92 -5.96 8.69
N ARG A 53 -10.23 -7.13 8.13
CA ARG A 53 -9.40 -8.32 8.23
C ARG A 53 -8.99 -8.80 6.84
N ILE A 54 -7.73 -9.19 6.70
CA ILE A 54 -7.21 -9.81 5.48
C ILE A 54 -7.06 -11.31 5.74
N PRO A 55 -7.64 -12.17 4.89
CA PRO A 55 -7.47 -13.62 5.06
C PRO A 55 -6.00 -14.04 5.04
N ALA A 56 -5.66 -15.05 5.84
CA ALA A 56 -4.29 -15.51 5.97
C ALA A 56 -3.74 -16.06 4.65
N ASP A 57 -2.48 -15.73 4.37
CA ASP A 57 -1.73 -16.31 3.25
C ASP A 57 -2.48 -16.23 1.91
N GLN A 58 -3.15 -15.10 1.69
CA GLN A 58 -4.04 -14.92 0.53
C GLN A 58 -3.33 -14.30 -0.67
N TYR A 59 -2.36 -13.42 -0.42
CA TYR A 59 -1.80 -12.57 -1.47
C TYR A 59 -0.31 -12.77 -1.65
N ASP A 60 0.14 -12.69 -2.91
CA ASP A 60 1.56 -12.70 -3.27
C ASP A 60 2.19 -11.32 -3.13
N VAL A 61 1.39 -10.28 -3.36
CA VAL A 61 1.82 -8.88 -3.26
C VAL A 61 0.69 -8.06 -2.64
N ILE A 62 1.05 -7.21 -1.67
CA ILE A 62 0.13 -6.20 -1.13
C ILE A 62 0.81 -4.85 -1.28
N ILE A 63 0.09 -3.91 -1.90
CA ILE A 63 0.57 -2.54 -2.06
C ILE A 63 -0.30 -1.57 -1.27
N CYS A 64 0.32 -0.56 -0.68
CA CYS A 64 -0.36 0.47 0.08
C CYS A 64 0.36 1.80 -0.13
N PHE A 65 -0.28 2.72 -0.87
CA PHE A 65 0.34 4.00 -1.21
C PHE A 65 -0.46 5.17 -0.64
N TYR A 66 0.26 6.06 0.06
CA TYR A 66 -0.27 7.33 0.58
C TYR A 66 -1.50 7.16 1.48
N TYR A 67 -1.48 6.07 2.25
CA TYR A 67 -2.45 5.77 3.27
C TYR A 67 -1.73 5.16 4.47
N LEU A 68 -1.87 5.79 5.63
CA LEU A 68 -1.24 5.31 6.85
C LEU A 68 -2.30 5.05 7.91
N HIS A 69 -2.50 3.77 8.21
CA HIS A 69 -3.31 3.30 9.32
C HIS A 69 -2.51 2.17 9.98
N ARG A 70 -1.85 2.47 11.08
CA ARG A 70 -0.90 1.55 11.70
C ARG A 70 -1.50 0.18 12.06
N PRO A 71 -2.76 0.10 12.54
CA PRO A 71 -3.37 -1.22 12.81
C PRO A 71 -3.55 -2.09 11.57
N LEU A 72 -3.41 -1.54 10.36
CA LEU A 72 -3.48 -2.32 9.13
C LEU A 72 -2.22 -3.14 8.89
N VAL A 73 -1.09 -2.75 9.46
CA VAL A 73 0.20 -3.43 9.22
C VAL A 73 0.16 -4.91 9.62
N PRO A 74 -0.34 -5.29 10.81
CA PRO A 74 -0.50 -6.70 11.14
C PRO A 74 -1.38 -7.46 10.15
N GLU A 75 -2.44 -6.83 9.62
CA GLU A 75 -3.32 -7.46 8.64
C GLU A 75 -2.61 -7.69 7.31
N ILE A 76 -1.78 -6.73 6.88
CA ILE A 76 -0.96 -6.88 5.67
C ILE A 76 -0.03 -8.07 5.83
N LYS A 77 0.66 -8.17 6.97
CA LYS A 77 1.57 -9.28 7.24
C LYS A 77 0.85 -10.62 7.26
N HIS A 78 -0.34 -10.65 7.85
CA HIS A 78 -1.18 -11.85 7.91
C HIS A 78 -1.64 -12.29 6.52
N GLY A 79 -2.02 -11.34 5.68
CA GLY A 79 -2.55 -11.59 4.36
C GLY A 79 -1.52 -12.01 3.31
N LEU A 80 -0.25 -11.67 3.51
CA LEU A 80 0.82 -12.07 2.60
C LEU A 80 1.15 -13.56 2.77
N ARG A 81 1.31 -14.26 1.66
CA ARG A 81 1.88 -15.61 1.67
C ARG A 81 3.34 -15.56 2.10
N PRO A 82 3.86 -16.65 2.70
CA PRO A 82 5.31 -16.77 2.90
C PRO A 82 6.05 -16.52 1.58
N GLY A 83 7.05 -15.63 1.61
CA GLY A 83 7.74 -15.20 0.39
C GLY A 83 7.05 -14.09 -0.37
N GLY A 84 5.87 -13.67 0.06
CA GLY A 84 5.13 -12.56 -0.55
C GLY A 84 5.80 -11.22 -0.32
N ILE A 85 5.42 -10.24 -1.13
CA ILE A 85 6.06 -8.93 -1.14
C ILE A 85 5.08 -7.83 -0.72
N VAL A 86 5.52 -6.95 0.17
CA VAL A 86 4.82 -5.71 0.50
C VAL A 86 5.50 -4.55 -0.20
N VAL A 87 4.70 -3.64 -0.74
CA VAL A 87 5.16 -2.38 -1.32
C VAL A 87 4.37 -1.26 -0.66
N CYS A 88 5.03 -0.42 0.12
CA CYS A 88 4.39 0.69 0.81
C CYS A 88 5.16 1.98 0.57
N GLU A 89 4.42 3.06 0.39
CA GLU A 89 4.99 4.39 0.30
C GLU A 89 3.98 5.40 0.86
N THR A 90 4.45 6.27 1.76
CA THR A 90 3.64 7.38 2.24
C THR A 90 4.53 8.48 2.80
N TYR A 91 3.90 9.58 3.18
CA TYR A 91 4.62 10.75 3.69
C TYR A 91 5.24 10.48 5.06
N ASN A 92 6.44 11.05 5.27
CA ASN A 92 7.07 11.07 6.59
C ASN A 92 6.86 12.42 7.28
N SER A 93 7.33 12.52 8.53
CA SER A 93 7.10 13.69 9.38
C SER A 93 7.63 15.00 8.80
N ASP A 94 8.64 14.96 7.94
CA ASP A 94 9.19 16.16 7.33
C ASP A 94 8.22 16.81 6.33
N GLN A 95 7.23 16.07 5.86
CA GLN A 95 6.22 16.59 4.94
C GLN A 95 5.43 17.77 5.53
N ALA A 96 5.25 17.79 6.86
CA ALA A 96 4.51 18.87 7.52
C ALA A 96 5.10 20.26 7.29
N GLU A 97 6.42 20.35 7.04
CA GLU A 97 7.10 21.61 6.72
C GLU A 97 6.77 22.11 5.31
N TRP A 98 6.35 21.24 4.43
CA TRP A 98 6.15 21.51 3.01
C TRP A 98 4.69 21.69 2.63
N GLY A 99 3.77 21.02 3.33
CA GLY A 99 2.36 21.04 2.99
C GLY A 99 1.58 19.96 3.71
N ARG A 100 0.55 19.46 3.06
CA ARG A 100 -0.29 18.38 3.59
C ARG A 100 0.28 17.01 3.26
N PRO A 101 0.01 15.98 4.09
CA PRO A 101 -0.69 16.06 5.38
C PRO A 101 0.19 16.68 6.47
N LYS A 102 -0.44 17.25 7.52
CA LYS A 102 0.25 17.84 8.67
C LYS A 102 -0.03 17.08 9.97
N ASN A 103 -1.11 16.28 10.00
CA ASN A 103 -1.45 15.49 11.17
C ASN A 103 -0.42 14.38 11.39
N PRO A 104 0.25 14.34 12.56
CA PRO A 104 1.24 13.28 12.85
C PRO A 104 0.72 11.86 12.69
N GLU A 105 -0.59 11.65 12.86
CA GLU A 105 -1.20 10.32 12.66
C GLU A 105 -1.12 9.84 11.23
N HIS A 106 -0.97 10.76 10.27
CA HIS A 106 -0.84 10.45 8.85
C HIS A 106 0.59 10.51 8.34
N LEU A 107 1.55 10.66 9.25
CA LEU A 107 2.95 10.83 8.92
C LEU A 107 3.81 9.77 9.62
N LEU A 108 4.67 9.12 8.86
CA LEU A 108 5.64 8.18 9.39
C LEU A 108 6.74 8.94 10.15
N LYS A 109 7.12 8.43 11.32
CA LYS A 109 8.32 8.91 12.01
C LYS A 109 9.57 8.43 11.26
N PRO A 110 10.70 9.11 11.47
CA PRO A 110 11.97 8.65 10.87
C PRO A 110 12.24 7.18 11.21
N GLY A 111 12.53 6.37 10.18
CA GLY A 111 12.80 4.94 10.33
C GLY A 111 11.59 4.07 10.66
N GLU A 112 10.42 4.62 10.83
CA GLU A 112 9.25 3.87 11.27
C GLU A 112 8.84 2.79 10.26
N LEU A 113 8.82 3.10 8.98
CA LEU A 113 8.43 2.14 7.94
C LEU A 113 9.40 0.97 7.88
N LEU A 114 10.70 1.25 7.98
CA LEU A 114 11.71 0.21 8.05
C LEU A 114 11.53 -0.67 9.28
N ASN A 115 11.25 -0.06 10.42
CA ASN A 115 11.03 -0.79 11.67
C ASN A 115 9.76 -1.66 11.63
N MET A 116 8.70 -1.21 10.96
CA MET A 116 7.46 -1.98 10.80
C MET A 116 7.69 -3.33 10.16
N PHE A 117 8.64 -3.43 9.24
CA PHE A 117 8.94 -4.64 8.48
C PHE A 117 10.36 -5.14 8.73
N CYS A 118 10.91 -4.87 9.92
CA CYS A 118 12.30 -5.19 10.23
C CYS A 118 12.60 -6.70 10.19
N GLU A 119 11.61 -7.57 10.40
CA GLU A 119 11.76 -9.02 10.29
C GLU A 119 11.65 -9.54 8.85
N TYR A 120 11.26 -8.67 7.94
CA TYR A 120 11.20 -8.99 6.51
C TYR A 120 12.56 -8.79 5.86
N ARG A 121 12.80 -9.47 4.74
CA ARG A 121 13.96 -9.18 3.91
C ARG A 121 13.71 -7.88 3.17
N ILE A 122 14.50 -6.87 3.47
CA ILE A 122 14.39 -5.56 2.84
C ILE A 122 15.03 -5.63 1.45
N LEU A 123 14.21 -5.47 0.41
CA LEU A 123 14.68 -5.50 -0.97
C LEU A 123 15.04 -4.10 -1.43
N ARG A 124 14.29 -3.10 -0.98
CA ARG A 124 14.56 -1.70 -1.28
C ARG A 124 13.93 -0.82 -0.20
N TYR A 125 14.66 0.20 0.21
CA TYR A 125 14.14 1.19 1.15
C TYR A 125 14.66 2.57 0.78
N ARG A 126 13.79 3.55 0.89
CA ARG A 126 14.14 4.94 0.67
C ARG A 126 13.37 5.82 1.62
N GLU A 127 14.06 6.77 2.22
CA GLU A 127 13.41 7.76 3.08
C GLU A 127 14.08 9.11 2.82
N GLY A 128 13.26 10.14 2.62
CA GLY A 128 13.77 11.48 2.40
C GLY A 128 12.92 12.30 1.44
N ILE A 129 13.49 13.39 0.99
CA ILE A 129 12.86 14.30 0.04
C ILE A 129 13.20 13.84 -1.37
N ILE A 130 12.18 13.38 -2.11
CA ILE A 130 12.36 12.84 -3.46
C ILE A 130 12.01 13.84 -4.56
N GLU A 131 11.23 14.84 -4.21
CA GLU A 131 10.82 15.91 -5.11
C GLU A 131 10.73 17.18 -4.28
N PRO A 132 10.78 18.37 -4.90
CA PRO A 132 10.53 19.58 -4.14
C PRO A 132 9.20 19.46 -3.35
N ARG A 133 9.26 19.67 -2.05
CA ARG A 133 8.12 19.64 -1.15
C ARG A 133 7.44 18.27 -0.98
N LYS A 134 8.16 17.17 -1.25
CA LYS A 134 7.62 15.83 -1.04
C LYS A 134 8.61 14.97 -0.26
N ALA A 135 8.30 14.74 1.01
CA ALA A 135 9.10 13.92 1.91
C ALA A 135 8.36 12.61 2.19
N ILE A 136 8.98 11.48 1.88
CA ILE A 136 8.36 10.16 1.95
C ILE A 136 9.29 9.12 2.58
N ALA A 137 8.67 7.97 2.93
CA ALA A 137 9.38 6.71 3.10
C ALA A 137 8.72 5.67 2.18
N SER A 138 9.56 4.82 1.59
CA SER A 138 9.14 3.79 0.63
C SER A 138 9.87 2.49 0.91
N ILE A 139 9.15 1.37 0.90
CA ILE A 139 9.74 0.07 1.18
C ILE A 139 9.20 -0.99 0.22
N ILE A 140 10.10 -1.87 -0.20
CA ILE A 140 9.78 -3.14 -0.84
C ILE A 140 10.44 -4.22 -0.01
N ALA A 141 9.66 -5.12 0.56
CA ALA A 141 10.17 -6.13 1.46
C ALA A 141 9.48 -7.47 1.26
N ARG A 142 10.21 -8.56 1.52
CA ARG A 142 9.72 -9.92 1.35
C ARG A 142 9.47 -10.57 2.70
N LYS A 143 8.29 -11.15 2.86
CA LYS A 143 7.92 -11.92 4.04
C LYS A 143 8.79 -13.18 4.16
N PRO A 144 9.32 -13.51 5.35
CA PRO A 144 10.07 -14.74 5.54
C PRO A 144 9.28 -15.99 5.19
N GLY A 145 9.99 -17.05 4.84
CA GLY A 145 9.41 -18.32 4.42
C GLY A 145 9.25 -18.37 2.91
N GLY A 146 8.61 -19.43 2.43
CA GLY A 146 8.48 -19.65 1.00
C GLY A 146 9.77 -20.19 0.39
N GLU A 147 9.65 -20.76 -0.79
CA GLU A 147 10.78 -21.27 -1.56
C GLU A 147 11.25 -20.23 -2.56
N HIS A 148 12.53 -20.24 -2.83
CA HIS A 148 13.17 -19.30 -3.74
C HIS A 148 13.66 -20.03 -4.98
#